data_2707e047a5373d3e6e3d4fd542902bb9
#
_entry.id   2707e047a5373d3e6e3d4fd542902bb9
#
_cell.length_a   1.000
_cell.length_b   1.000
_cell.length_c   1.000
_cell.angle_alpha   90.00
_cell.angle_beta   90.00
_cell.angle_gamma   90.00
#
_symmetry.space_group_name_H-M   'P 1'
#
loop_
_entity.id
_entity.type
_entity.pdbx_description
1 polymer ?
#
loop_
_entity_poly.entity_id
_entity_poly.type
_entity_poly.pdbx_seq_one_letter_code
_entity_poly.pdbx_strand_id
1 'polypeptide(L)'
;YSFEKEAVVFIEGVVPAISTAIQAFTKEGDAVLINTPVYPPFARSVKLNRRKLIENSLVEKDGLFQIDFDQLEKDIVEQDVKLYVLCNPHNPGGRVWDREVLEKIGHLCQKHGVLLVSDEIHQDLALYGHRHTSFNTVDPSFKDFSLILTSATKTFNIAGTKNSYVVIENPKLRTAFKQRQLANNQHEISGLGYIATEAAYRHGKPWLTELKQVFEKHIDYV
;
A
#
# COMPACT_ATOMS: atom_id res chain seq x y z
N TYR A 1 14.15 -2.68 4.51
CA TYR A 1 13.17 -3.30 5.40
C TYR A 1 13.35 -4.81 5.38
N SER A 2 13.56 -5.40 6.56
CA SER A 2 13.70 -6.85 6.72
C SER A 2 12.48 -7.43 7.44
N PHE A 3 12.03 -8.59 7.02
CA PHE A 3 10.90 -9.32 7.58
C PHE A 3 11.14 -10.83 7.44
N GLU A 4 10.49 -11.62 8.28
CA GLU A 4 10.59 -13.08 8.21
C GLU A 4 9.83 -13.60 6.97
N LYS A 5 10.36 -14.66 6.36
CA LYS A 5 9.75 -15.25 5.15
C LYS A 5 8.30 -15.70 5.35
N GLU A 6 7.99 -16.11 6.58
CA GLU A 6 6.63 -16.51 6.99
C GLU A 6 5.62 -15.36 6.95
N ALA A 7 6.08 -14.11 7.04
CA ALA A 7 5.24 -12.92 6.94
C ALA A 7 4.76 -12.66 5.50
N VAL A 8 5.39 -13.26 4.50
CA VAL A 8 5.10 -13.02 3.09
C VAL A 8 3.91 -13.88 2.63
N VAL A 9 2.96 -13.23 1.97
CA VAL A 9 1.83 -13.87 1.29
C VAL A 9 1.83 -13.40 -0.15
N PHE A 10 2.07 -14.30 -1.10
CA PHE A 10 2.02 -13.97 -2.52
C PHE A 10 0.59 -13.87 -3.03
N ILE A 11 0.39 -12.96 -3.97
CA ILE A 11 -0.90 -12.70 -4.64
C ILE A 11 -0.65 -12.16 -6.05
N GLU A 12 -1.62 -12.32 -6.95
CA GLU A 12 -1.49 -11.94 -8.36
C GLU A 12 -1.36 -10.43 -8.64
N GLY A 13 -1.68 -9.58 -7.66
CA GLY A 13 -1.62 -8.12 -7.82
C GLY A 13 -1.98 -7.37 -6.54
N VAL A 14 -1.53 -6.11 -6.45
CA VAL A 14 -1.82 -5.24 -5.30
C VAL A 14 -3.32 -4.89 -5.21
N VAL A 15 -3.99 -4.63 -6.33
CA VAL A 15 -5.44 -4.36 -6.33
C VAL A 15 -6.27 -5.55 -5.84
N PRO A 16 -6.03 -6.79 -6.31
CA PRO A 16 -6.59 -7.99 -5.67
C PRO A 16 -6.29 -8.09 -4.18
N ALA A 17 -5.06 -7.75 -3.76
CA ALA A 17 -4.69 -7.75 -2.34
C ALA A 17 -5.52 -6.76 -1.50
N ILE A 18 -5.75 -5.54 -2.00
CA ILE A 18 -6.63 -4.55 -1.36
C ILE A 18 -8.05 -5.13 -1.19
N SER A 19 -8.62 -5.71 -2.27
CA SER A 19 -9.95 -6.33 -2.21
C SER A 19 -10.00 -7.48 -1.20
N THR A 20 -8.98 -8.32 -1.18
CA THR A 20 -8.86 -9.43 -0.21
C THR A 20 -8.77 -8.92 1.22
N ALA A 21 -8.00 -7.86 1.48
CA ALA A 21 -7.89 -7.24 2.81
C ALA A 21 -9.23 -6.64 3.25
N ILE A 22 -9.92 -5.90 2.37
CA ILE A 22 -11.26 -5.36 2.63
C ILE A 22 -12.22 -6.49 3.04
N GLN A 23 -12.25 -7.58 2.30
CA GLN A 23 -13.12 -8.72 2.59
C GLN A 23 -12.74 -9.49 3.87
N ALA A 24 -11.45 -9.58 4.17
CA ALA A 24 -10.95 -10.33 5.32
C ALA A 24 -11.20 -9.61 6.65
N PHE A 25 -11.16 -8.27 6.63
CA PHE A 25 -11.10 -7.47 7.86
C PHE A 25 -12.29 -6.53 8.07
N THR A 26 -13.21 -6.48 7.12
CA THR A 26 -14.43 -5.68 7.23
C THR A 26 -15.67 -6.48 6.82
N LYS A 27 -16.85 -5.99 7.19
CA LYS A 27 -18.15 -6.50 6.76
C LYS A 27 -18.79 -5.56 5.73
N GLU A 28 -19.82 -6.03 5.04
CA GLU A 28 -20.63 -5.16 4.17
C GLU A 28 -21.20 -4.00 5.00
N GLY A 29 -21.11 -2.78 4.47
CA GLY A 29 -21.51 -1.56 5.14
C GLY A 29 -20.44 -0.90 6.03
N ASP A 30 -19.39 -1.61 6.44
CA ASP A 30 -18.28 -1.02 7.20
C ASP A 30 -17.58 0.07 6.38
N ALA A 31 -17.09 1.11 7.07
CA ALA A 31 -16.39 2.21 6.44
C ALA A 31 -14.92 1.88 6.16
N VAL A 32 -14.48 2.17 4.93
CA VAL A 32 -13.10 2.07 4.47
C VAL A 32 -12.65 3.43 3.96
N LEU A 33 -11.56 3.96 4.52
CA LEU A 33 -11.01 5.26 4.21
C LEU A 33 -9.90 5.19 3.17
N ILE A 34 -9.89 6.15 2.26
CA ILE A 34 -8.79 6.44 1.34
C ILE A 34 -8.52 7.94 1.33
N ASN A 35 -7.28 8.37 1.03
CA ASN A 35 -7.03 9.77 0.71
C ASN A 35 -7.29 10.04 -0.77
N THR A 36 -7.87 11.19 -1.10
CA THR A 36 -8.12 11.59 -2.49
C THR A 36 -7.42 12.90 -2.84
N PRO A 37 -7.00 13.12 -4.12
CA PRO A 37 -7.09 12.16 -5.24
C PRO A 37 -6.13 10.96 -5.07
N VAL A 38 -6.55 9.78 -5.49
CA VAL A 38 -5.72 8.56 -5.43
C VAL A 38 -6.05 7.64 -6.61
N TYR A 39 -5.22 6.65 -6.84
CA TYR A 39 -5.38 5.62 -7.88
C TYR A 39 -6.81 5.04 -7.86
N PRO A 40 -7.60 5.21 -8.96
CA PRO A 40 -9.04 4.92 -8.96
C PRO A 40 -9.46 3.52 -8.52
N PRO A 41 -8.65 2.46 -8.74
CA PRO A 41 -8.97 1.13 -8.24
C PRO A 41 -9.15 1.02 -6.72
N PHE A 42 -8.62 1.93 -5.91
CA PHE A 42 -8.86 1.93 -4.47
C PHE A 42 -10.35 2.13 -4.17
N ALA A 43 -10.92 3.23 -4.64
CA ALA A 43 -12.34 3.52 -4.48
C ALA A 43 -13.23 2.42 -5.09
N ARG A 44 -12.84 1.90 -6.27
CA ARG A 44 -13.53 0.81 -6.94
C ARG A 44 -13.53 -0.47 -6.08
N SER A 45 -12.40 -0.82 -5.46
CA SER A 45 -12.30 -1.99 -4.58
C SER A 45 -13.22 -1.87 -3.37
N VAL A 46 -13.32 -0.69 -2.76
CA VAL A 46 -14.24 -0.43 -1.65
C VAL A 46 -15.69 -0.61 -2.09
N LYS A 47 -16.10 0.10 -3.16
CA LYS A 47 -17.50 0.11 -3.66
C LYS A 47 -17.98 -1.25 -4.13
N LEU A 48 -17.16 -1.96 -4.93
CA LEU A 48 -17.52 -3.30 -5.45
C LEU A 48 -17.61 -4.36 -4.34
N ASN A 49 -16.92 -4.18 -3.24
CA ASN A 49 -17.04 -5.02 -2.07
C ASN A 49 -18.15 -4.56 -1.11
N ARG A 50 -19.03 -3.62 -1.51
CA ARG A 50 -20.17 -3.11 -0.73
C ARG A 50 -19.78 -2.51 0.62
N ARG A 51 -18.59 -1.90 0.72
CA ARG A 51 -18.18 -1.12 1.88
C ARG A 51 -18.51 0.35 1.66
N LYS A 52 -18.70 1.08 2.76
CA LYS A 52 -18.88 2.53 2.72
C LYS A 52 -17.53 3.19 2.41
N LEU A 53 -17.45 3.89 1.30
CA LEU A 53 -16.24 4.64 0.94
C LEU A 53 -16.20 5.96 1.69
N ILE A 54 -15.10 6.20 2.41
CA ILE A 54 -14.79 7.49 3.05
C ILE A 54 -13.62 8.10 2.29
N GLU A 55 -13.86 9.25 1.66
CA GLU A 55 -12.89 9.99 0.88
C GLU A 55 -12.36 11.15 1.72
N ASN A 56 -11.18 10.99 2.30
CA ASN A 56 -10.46 12.04 3.01
C ASN A 56 -9.61 12.82 2.02
N SER A 57 -10.00 14.05 1.70
CA SER A 57 -9.31 14.87 0.70
C SER A 57 -7.96 15.35 1.20
N LEU A 58 -6.93 15.12 0.39
CA LEU A 58 -5.63 15.78 0.59
C LEU A 58 -5.76 17.28 0.34
N VAL A 59 -5.01 18.07 1.09
CA VAL A 59 -4.91 19.51 0.90
C VAL A 59 -3.63 19.82 0.14
N GLU A 60 -3.70 20.76 -0.80
CA GLU A 60 -2.53 21.28 -1.48
C GLU A 60 -1.98 22.46 -0.68
N LYS A 61 -0.69 22.39 -0.36
CA LYS A 61 0.03 23.48 0.27
C LYS A 61 1.44 23.56 -0.32
N ASP A 62 1.81 24.72 -0.82
CA ASP A 62 3.13 24.96 -1.43
C ASP A 62 3.46 23.99 -2.58
N GLY A 63 2.45 23.64 -3.41
CA GLY A 63 2.59 22.70 -4.54
C GLY A 63 2.68 21.23 -4.12
N LEU A 64 2.47 20.90 -2.85
CA LEU A 64 2.56 19.55 -2.33
C LEU A 64 1.25 19.10 -1.69
N PHE A 65 0.85 17.87 -1.95
CA PHE A 65 -0.25 17.24 -1.22
C PHE A 65 0.15 16.93 0.22
N GLN A 66 -0.75 17.28 1.15
CA GLN A 66 -0.60 17.03 2.58
C GLN A 66 -1.89 16.43 3.14
N ILE A 67 -1.76 15.72 4.25
CA ILE A 67 -2.89 15.18 5.00
C ILE A 67 -3.32 16.22 6.03
N ASP A 68 -4.60 16.59 6.01
CA ASP A 68 -5.24 17.31 7.10
C ASP A 68 -5.56 16.31 8.22
N PHE A 69 -4.75 16.32 9.27
CA PHE A 69 -4.87 15.35 10.37
C PHE A 69 -6.10 15.55 11.23
N ASP A 70 -6.56 16.80 11.38
CA ASP A 70 -7.78 17.10 12.14
C ASP A 70 -9.00 16.53 11.40
N GLN A 71 -9.06 16.75 10.07
CA GLN A 71 -10.12 16.16 9.26
C GLN A 71 -9.99 14.63 9.17
N LEU A 72 -8.77 14.08 9.09
CA LEU A 72 -8.54 12.64 9.06
C LEU A 72 -9.07 11.97 10.34
N GLU A 73 -8.75 12.52 11.51
CA GLU A 73 -9.23 11.98 12.78
C GLU A 73 -10.74 12.09 12.91
N LYS A 74 -11.31 13.23 12.49
CA LYS A 74 -12.76 13.45 12.46
C LYS A 74 -13.46 12.40 11.58
N ASP A 75 -12.96 12.17 10.36
CA ASP A 75 -13.50 11.17 9.44
C ASP A 75 -13.44 9.77 10.06
N ILE A 76 -12.31 9.42 10.68
CA ILE A 76 -12.15 8.13 11.36
C ILE A 76 -13.21 7.90 12.43
N VAL A 77 -13.42 8.89 13.28
CA VAL A 77 -14.34 8.80 14.43
C VAL A 77 -15.80 8.86 13.98
N GLU A 78 -16.19 9.88 13.23
CA GLU A 78 -17.60 10.11 12.85
C GLU A 78 -18.14 9.05 11.90
N GLN A 79 -17.27 8.43 11.08
CA GLN A 79 -17.67 7.41 10.12
C GLN A 79 -17.41 5.97 10.61
N ASP A 80 -16.89 5.82 11.82
CA ASP A 80 -16.55 4.52 12.41
C ASP A 80 -15.67 3.67 11.47
N VAL A 81 -14.59 4.28 10.95
CA VAL A 81 -13.70 3.66 9.97
C VAL A 81 -13.05 2.40 10.54
N LYS A 82 -13.13 1.29 9.80
CA LYS A 82 -12.54 0.00 10.19
C LYS A 82 -11.23 -0.29 9.51
N LEU A 83 -11.04 0.25 8.30
CA LEU A 83 -9.85 0.00 7.50
C LEU A 83 -9.47 1.27 6.74
N TYR A 84 -8.17 1.58 6.73
CA TYR A 84 -7.59 2.68 5.97
C TYR A 84 -6.63 2.12 4.91
N VAL A 85 -6.85 2.47 3.65
CA VAL A 85 -5.95 2.12 2.54
C VAL A 85 -5.10 3.33 2.19
N LEU A 86 -3.84 3.29 2.58
CA LEU A 86 -2.84 4.33 2.36
C LEU A 86 -2.03 4.04 1.09
N CYS A 87 -1.83 5.04 0.23
CA CYS A 87 -0.92 4.98 -0.92
C CYS A 87 0.44 5.60 -0.52
N ASN A 88 1.50 4.81 -0.49
CA ASN A 88 2.82 5.21 0.02
C ASN A 88 3.98 4.56 -0.77
N PRO A 89 4.67 5.22 -1.70
CA PRO A 89 4.48 6.61 -2.18
C PRO A 89 3.13 6.85 -2.84
N HIS A 90 2.66 8.09 -2.81
CA HIS A 90 1.32 8.46 -3.23
C HIS A 90 1.20 8.65 -4.73
N ASN A 91 0.23 7.97 -5.35
CA ASN A 91 -0.14 8.09 -6.76
C ASN A 91 -1.60 8.62 -6.87
N PRO A 92 -1.88 9.74 -7.59
CA PRO A 92 -1.02 10.40 -8.58
C PRO A 92 -0.16 11.54 -8.01
N GLY A 93 -0.25 11.88 -6.75
CA GLY A 93 0.34 13.09 -6.18
C GLY A 93 1.87 13.12 -6.13
N GLY A 94 2.57 12.01 -6.48
CA GLY A 94 4.03 11.95 -6.48
C GLY A 94 4.66 12.15 -5.09
N ARG A 95 3.89 12.01 -4.01
CA ARG A 95 4.34 12.30 -2.65
C ARG A 95 5.02 11.07 -2.01
N VAL A 96 6.27 11.20 -1.62
CA VAL A 96 6.92 10.27 -0.69
C VAL A 96 6.66 10.80 0.71
N TRP A 97 5.87 10.08 1.51
CA TRP A 97 5.50 10.53 2.84
C TRP A 97 6.68 10.51 3.79
N ASP A 98 6.87 11.60 4.53
CA ASP A 98 7.89 11.71 5.56
C ASP A 98 7.57 10.78 6.75
N ARG A 99 8.61 10.37 7.48
CA ARG A 99 8.48 9.45 8.62
C ARG A 99 7.48 9.96 9.66
N GLU A 100 7.53 11.26 9.95
CA GLU A 100 6.65 11.92 10.94
C GLU A 100 5.18 11.90 10.51
N VAL A 101 4.91 11.98 9.21
CA VAL A 101 3.56 11.85 8.64
C VAL A 101 3.04 10.42 8.84
N LEU A 102 3.86 9.42 8.51
CA LEU A 102 3.51 8.00 8.69
C LEU A 102 3.31 7.65 10.17
N GLU A 103 4.13 8.22 11.05
CA GLU A 103 4.02 8.05 12.50
C GLU A 103 2.68 8.58 13.03
N LYS A 104 2.29 9.79 12.63
CA LYS A 104 0.99 10.38 12.99
C LYS A 104 -0.18 9.54 12.50
N ILE A 105 -0.12 9.06 11.24
CA ILE A 105 -1.14 8.14 10.69
C ILE A 105 -1.23 6.88 11.56
N GLY A 106 -0.09 6.27 11.87
CA GLY A 106 -0.04 5.04 12.64
C GLY A 106 -0.63 5.20 14.03
N HIS A 107 -0.29 6.27 14.74
CA HIS A 107 -0.84 6.55 16.06
C HIS A 107 -2.34 6.84 16.03
N LEU A 108 -2.85 7.52 15.01
CA LEU A 108 -4.30 7.69 14.84
C LEU A 108 -5.00 6.35 14.60
N CYS A 109 -4.47 5.51 13.72
CA CYS A 109 -5.00 4.18 13.48
C CYS A 109 -5.01 3.33 14.76
N GLN A 110 -3.91 3.34 15.51
CA GLN A 110 -3.78 2.61 16.77
C GLN A 110 -4.77 3.12 17.82
N LYS A 111 -4.88 4.44 17.98
CA LYS A 111 -5.79 5.10 18.92
C LYS A 111 -7.25 4.70 18.71
N HIS A 112 -7.66 4.57 17.46
CA HIS A 112 -9.05 4.33 17.07
C HIS A 112 -9.33 2.89 16.62
N GLY A 113 -8.35 1.98 16.71
CA GLY A 113 -8.50 0.57 16.34
C GLY A 113 -8.72 0.35 14.85
N VAL A 114 -8.19 1.23 13.99
CA VAL A 114 -8.27 1.14 12.53
C VAL A 114 -7.15 0.26 11.99
N LEU A 115 -7.50 -0.73 11.16
CA LEU A 115 -6.52 -1.54 10.46
C LEU A 115 -5.99 -0.78 9.24
N LEU A 116 -4.67 -0.83 8.99
CA LEU A 116 -4.05 -0.09 7.89
C LEU A 116 -3.51 -1.03 6.81
N VAL A 117 -3.80 -0.71 5.57
CA VAL A 117 -3.22 -1.33 4.37
C VAL A 117 -2.37 -0.28 3.67
N SER A 118 -1.04 -0.46 3.68
CA SER A 118 -0.10 0.43 2.99
C SER A 118 0.24 -0.15 1.62
N ASP A 119 -0.21 0.49 0.56
CA ASP A 119 0.21 0.17 -0.81
C ASP A 119 1.54 0.84 -1.09
N GLU A 120 2.60 0.03 -1.10
CA GLU A 120 3.98 0.46 -1.31
C GLU A 120 4.55 0.01 -2.66
N ILE A 121 3.69 -0.22 -3.65
CA ILE A 121 4.10 -0.73 -4.97
C ILE A 121 5.10 0.20 -5.69
N HIS A 122 5.14 1.49 -5.35
CA HIS A 122 6.05 2.48 -5.91
C HIS A 122 7.30 2.75 -5.06
N GLN A 123 7.55 1.95 -4.02
CA GLN A 123 8.62 2.17 -3.03
C GLN A 123 10.02 2.39 -3.62
N ASP A 124 10.35 1.72 -4.72
CA ASP A 124 11.67 1.77 -5.34
C ASP A 124 11.83 2.95 -6.31
N LEU A 125 10.72 3.66 -6.63
CA LEU A 125 10.68 4.74 -7.62
C LEU A 125 10.74 6.15 -6.98
N ALA A 126 11.18 6.27 -5.73
CA ALA A 126 11.49 7.56 -5.13
C ALA A 126 12.68 8.19 -5.86
N LEU A 127 12.52 9.44 -6.35
CA LEU A 127 13.45 10.17 -7.21
C LEU A 127 14.19 11.27 -6.41
N TYR A 128 15.15 11.95 -7.06
CA TYR A 128 15.90 13.09 -6.50
C TYR A 128 16.52 12.82 -5.13
N GLY A 129 16.97 11.58 -4.90
CA GLY A 129 17.59 11.20 -3.63
C GLY A 129 16.61 10.95 -2.48
N HIS A 130 15.32 11.17 -2.69
CA HIS A 130 14.31 10.79 -1.69
C HIS A 130 14.34 9.28 -1.42
N ARG A 131 14.01 8.93 -0.19
CA ARG A 131 13.96 7.53 0.26
C ARG A 131 12.57 7.20 0.79
N HIS A 132 12.04 6.10 0.30
CA HIS A 132 10.81 5.56 0.84
C HIS A 132 11.02 5.02 2.26
N THR A 133 10.05 5.28 3.13
CA THR A 133 9.95 4.66 4.46
C THR A 133 8.77 3.71 4.45
N SER A 134 9.03 2.41 4.64
CA SER A 134 7.94 1.45 4.78
C SER A 134 7.22 1.66 6.10
N PHE A 135 5.88 1.62 6.07
CA PHE A 135 5.04 1.94 7.22
C PHE A 135 5.39 1.13 8.47
N ASN A 136 5.65 -0.17 8.31
CA ASN A 136 6.02 -1.07 9.42
C ASN A 136 7.38 -0.79 10.06
N THR A 137 8.19 0.10 9.46
CA THR A 137 9.51 0.46 10.01
C THR A 137 9.48 1.72 10.86
N VAL A 138 8.35 2.41 10.88
CA VAL A 138 8.18 3.66 11.64
C VAL A 138 8.12 3.38 13.13
N ASP A 139 7.28 2.44 13.54
CA ASP A 139 7.17 1.99 14.92
C ASP A 139 6.94 0.46 14.95
N PRO A 140 7.60 -0.29 15.86
CA PRO A 140 7.42 -1.73 15.97
C PRO A 140 5.97 -2.18 16.19
N SER A 141 5.16 -1.39 16.90
CA SER A 141 3.76 -1.70 17.19
C SER A 141 2.85 -1.63 15.95
N PHE A 142 3.28 -0.93 14.89
CA PHE A 142 2.49 -0.82 13.66
C PHE A 142 2.34 -2.16 12.92
N LYS A 143 3.23 -3.10 13.19
CA LYS A 143 3.15 -4.48 12.68
C LYS A 143 1.92 -5.24 13.15
N ASP A 144 1.34 -4.83 14.28
CA ASP A 144 0.20 -5.52 14.88
C ASP A 144 -1.12 -5.24 14.15
N PHE A 145 -1.22 -4.11 13.43
CA PHE A 145 -2.46 -3.69 12.79
C PHE A 145 -2.29 -3.26 11.33
N SER A 146 -1.18 -3.62 10.68
CA SER A 146 -0.94 -3.19 9.29
C SER A 146 -0.55 -4.34 8.36
N LEU A 147 -0.83 -4.11 7.08
CA LEU A 147 -0.42 -4.93 5.95
C LEU A 147 0.34 -4.06 4.95
N ILE A 148 1.50 -4.53 4.49
CA ILE A 148 2.29 -3.86 3.47
C ILE A 148 2.13 -4.60 2.15
N LEU A 149 1.67 -3.90 1.12
CA LEU A 149 1.47 -4.43 -0.22
C LEU A 149 2.56 -3.91 -1.14
N THR A 150 3.22 -4.78 -1.88
CA THR A 150 4.25 -4.36 -2.82
C THR A 150 4.46 -5.37 -3.94
N SER A 151 5.29 -5.00 -4.92
CA SER A 151 5.57 -5.82 -6.09
C SER A 151 6.80 -5.30 -6.84
N ALA A 152 7.55 -6.21 -7.47
CA ALA A 152 8.57 -5.87 -8.45
C ALA A 152 7.99 -5.32 -9.77
N THR A 153 6.69 -5.47 -9.99
CA THR A 153 6.05 -5.24 -11.30
C THR A 153 6.09 -3.79 -11.77
N LYS A 154 6.00 -2.82 -10.88
CA LYS A 154 6.13 -1.39 -11.23
C LYS A 154 7.60 -0.98 -11.31
N THR A 155 8.39 -1.38 -10.35
CA THR A 155 9.82 -1.10 -10.28
C THR A 155 10.56 -1.54 -11.54
N PHE A 156 10.26 -2.74 -12.06
CA PHE A 156 10.98 -3.34 -13.18
C PHE A 156 10.16 -3.50 -14.47
N ASN A 157 9.00 -2.84 -14.56
CA ASN A 157 8.12 -2.85 -15.74
C ASN A 157 7.72 -4.27 -16.20
N ILE A 158 7.41 -5.15 -15.25
CA ILE A 158 7.05 -6.56 -15.49
C ILE A 158 5.61 -6.87 -15.05
N ALA A 159 4.68 -5.93 -15.21
CA ALA A 159 3.30 -6.05 -14.75
C ALA A 159 2.56 -7.29 -15.32
N GLY A 160 2.92 -7.73 -16.51
CA GLY A 160 2.34 -8.94 -17.14
C GLY A 160 2.64 -10.24 -16.40
N THR A 161 3.64 -10.27 -15.52
CA THR A 161 4.01 -11.48 -14.74
C THR A 161 3.02 -11.79 -13.60
N LYS A 162 2.14 -10.83 -13.25
CA LYS A 162 1.08 -11.03 -12.25
C LYS A 162 1.59 -11.58 -10.92
N ASN A 163 2.63 -10.94 -10.37
CA ASN A 163 3.20 -11.34 -9.09
C ASN A 163 3.35 -10.11 -8.17
N SER A 164 2.71 -10.19 -7.03
CA SER A 164 2.80 -9.22 -5.92
C SER A 164 2.85 -9.98 -4.61
N TYR A 165 3.17 -9.29 -3.54
CA TYR A 165 3.15 -9.90 -2.22
C TYR A 165 2.71 -8.92 -1.15
N VAL A 166 2.18 -9.49 -0.07
CA VAL A 166 1.74 -8.78 1.13
C VAL A 166 2.63 -9.22 2.27
N VAL A 167 3.22 -8.28 2.98
CA VAL A 167 3.93 -8.55 4.23
C VAL A 167 2.96 -8.32 5.38
N ILE A 168 2.68 -9.39 6.14
CA ILE A 168 1.76 -9.38 7.27
C ILE A 168 2.49 -10.02 8.46
N GLU A 169 3.05 -9.19 9.33
CA GLU A 169 3.85 -9.71 10.44
C GLU A 169 2.98 -10.29 11.55
N ASN A 170 1.81 -9.72 11.81
CA ASN A 170 0.85 -10.28 12.76
C ASN A 170 0.27 -11.62 12.26
N PRO A 171 0.49 -12.74 12.99
CA PRO A 171 0.07 -14.08 12.54
C PRO A 171 -1.46 -14.24 12.47
N LYS A 172 -2.23 -13.53 13.30
CA LYS A 172 -3.70 -13.59 13.27
C LYS A 172 -4.24 -12.91 12.00
N LEU A 173 -3.73 -11.73 11.67
CA LEU A 173 -4.09 -11.04 10.43
C LEU A 173 -3.68 -11.85 9.21
N ARG A 174 -2.47 -12.42 9.23
CA ARG A 174 -1.96 -13.26 8.14
C ARG A 174 -2.84 -14.49 7.90
N THR A 175 -3.28 -15.15 8.95
CA THR A 175 -4.18 -16.31 8.85
C THR A 175 -5.53 -15.90 8.24
N ALA A 176 -6.13 -14.82 8.71
CA ALA A 176 -7.40 -14.33 8.17
C ALA A 176 -7.29 -13.92 6.69
N PHE A 177 -6.20 -13.22 6.32
CA PHE A 177 -5.93 -12.85 4.93
C PHE A 177 -5.79 -14.09 4.03
N LYS A 178 -4.97 -15.09 4.44
CA LYS A 178 -4.78 -16.34 3.69
C LYS A 178 -6.09 -17.13 3.51
N GLN A 179 -6.93 -17.20 4.54
CA GLN A 179 -8.23 -17.85 4.43
C GLN A 179 -9.14 -17.16 3.43
N ARG A 180 -9.16 -15.83 3.43
CA ARG A 180 -9.94 -15.07 2.43
C ARG A 180 -9.37 -15.22 1.02
N GLN A 181 -8.06 -15.18 0.86
CA GLN A 181 -7.37 -15.40 -0.40
C GLN A 181 -7.72 -16.78 -0.99
N LEU A 182 -7.70 -17.81 -0.15
CA LEU A 182 -8.07 -19.16 -0.57
C LEU A 182 -9.55 -19.23 -1.01
N ALA A 183 -10.45 -18.61 -0.23
CA ALA A 183 -11.88 -18.55 -0.58
C ALA A 183 -12.16 -17.81 -1.90
N ASN A 184 -11.28 -16.88 -2.27
CA ASN A 184 -11.33 -16.14 -3.55
C ASN A 184 -10.62 -16.89 -4.70
N ASN A 185 -10.02 -18.05 -4.47
CA ASN A 185 -9.15 -18.76 -5.43
C ASN A 185 -7.98 -17.92 -5.97
N GLN A 186 -7.39 -17.07 -5.12
CA GLN A 186 -6.30 -16.15 -5.47
C GLN A 186 -4.93 -16.58 -4.91
N HIS A 187 -4.80 -17.84 -4.51
CA HIS A 187 -3.58 -18.40 -3.88
C HIS A 187 -2.59 -19.00 -4.88
N GLU A 188 -3.00 -19.19 -6.12
CA GLU A 188 -2.15 -19.72 -7.18
C GLU A 188 -1.53 -18.55 -7.98
N ILE A 189 -0.21 -18.47 -7.95
CA ILE A 189 0.56 -17.42 -8.63
C ILE A 189 1.34 -18.06 -9.78
N SER A 190 1.50 -17.31 -10.86
CA SER A 190 2.30 -17.75 -12.01
C SER A 190 3.74 -18.11 -11.61
N GLY A 191 4.19 -19.31 -11.97
CA GLY A 191 5.58 -19.73 -11.77
C GLY A 191 6.59 -18.78 -12.44
N LEU A 192 6.24 -18.25 -13.63
CA LEU A 192 7.03 -17.22 -14.30
C LEU A 192 7.09 -15.93 -13.49
N GLY A 193 6.03 -15.59 -12.77
CA GLY A 193 5.99 -14.42 -11.88
C GLY A 193 7.00 -14.52 -10.75
N TYR A 194 7.15 -15.69 -10.12
CA TYR A 194 8.18 -15.91 -9.09
C TYR A 194 9.59 -15.75 -9.65
N ILE A 195 9.88 -16.40 -10.77
CA ILE A 195 11.20 -16.35 -11.43
C ILE A 195 11.54 -14.90 -11.83
N ALA A 196 10.58 -14.19 -12.44
CA ALA A 196 10.78 -12.80 -12.87
C ALA A 196 11.02 -11.87 -11.67
N THR A 197 10.26 -12.03 -10.58
CA THR A 197 10.43 -11.24 -9.36
C THR A 197 11.79 -11.49 -8.71
N GLU A 198 12.20 -12.75 -8.59
CA GLU A 198 13.50 -13.10 -8.04
C GLU A 198 14.65 -12.54 -8.89
N ALA A 199 14.61 -12.72 -10.21
CA ALA A 199 15.61 -12.20 -11.13
C ALA A 199 15.69 -10.66 -11.07
N ALA A 200 14.54 -9.99 -11.03
CA ALA A 200 14.45 -8.54 -10.95
C ALA A 200 15.12 -8.00 -9.68
N TYR A 201 14.80 -8.54 -8.51
CA TYR A 201 15.41 -8.10 -7.24
C TYR A 201 16.89 -8.49 -7.11
N ARG A 202 17.31 -9.65 -7.64
CA ARG A 202 18.70 -10.07 -7.58
C ARG A 202 19.61 -9.30 -8.54
N HIS A 203 19.13 -8.94 -9.72
CA HIS A 203 19.95 -8.46 -10.83
C HIS A 203 19.51 -7.10 -11.41
N GLY A 204 18.33 -6.62 -11.08
CA GLY A 204 17.74 -5.43 -11.71
C GLY A 204 18.24 -4.07 -11.19
N LYS A 205 19.06 -4.03 -10.13
CA LYS A 205 19.52 -2.77 -9.53
C LYS A 205 20.22 -1.81 -10.53
N PRO A 206 21.14 -2.26 -11.41
CA PRO A 206 21.75 -1.36 -12.40
C PRO A 206 20.71 -0.72 -13.33
N TRP A 207 19.79 -1.54 -13.87
CA TRP A 207 18.71 -1.08 -14.73
C TRP A 207 17.81 -0.05 -14.03
N LEU A 208 17.42 -0.30 -12.76
CA LEU A 208 16.60 0.63 -11.98
C LEU A 208 17.32 1.97 -11.75
N THR A 209 18.64 1.93 -11.51
CA THR A 209 19.43 3.15 -11.33
C THR A 209 19.40 4.02 -12.57
N GLU A 210 19.60 3.43 -13.75
CA GLU A 210 19.54 4.15 -15.04
C GLU A 210 18.12 4.66 -15.34
N LEU A 211 17.09 3.84 -15.08
CA LEU A 211 15.69 4.23 -15.26
C LEU A 211 15.33 5.47 -14.43
N LYS A 212 15.76 5.53 -13.18
CA LYS A 212 15.50 6.70 -12.31
C LYS A 212 16.14 7.96 -12.86
N GLN A 213 17.35 7.88 -13.38
CA GLN A 213 18.02 9.02 -14.05
C GLN A 213 17.24 9.49 -15.30
N VAL A 214 16.66 8.55 -16.06
CA VAL A 214 15.81 8.90 -17.21
C VAL A 214 14.54 9.61 -16.76
N PHE A 215 13.91 9.15 -15.69
CA PHE A 215 12.72 9.80 -15.13
C PHE A 215 13.03 11.21 -14.61
N GLU A 216 14.12 11.39 -13.87
CA GLU A 216 14.56 12.70 -13.40
C GLU A 216 14.81 13.67 -14.57
N LYS A 217 15.53 13.25 -15.61
CA LYS A 217 15.73 14.07 -16.82
C LYS A 217 14.43 14.45 -17.52
N HIS A 218 13.44 13.54 -17.55
CA HIS A 218 12.15 13.84 -18.18
C HIS A 218 11.33 14.83 -17.35
N ILE A 219 11.37 14.72 -16.02
CA ILE A 219 10.71 15.66 -15.12
C ILE A 219 11.34 17.04 -15.21
N ASP A 220 12.67 17.13 -15.26
CA ASP A 220 13.40 18.40 -15.41
C ASP A 220 13.15 19.10 -16.77
N TYR A 221 12.72 18.34 -17.79
CA TYR A 221 12.41 18.88 -19.12
C TYR A 221 11.00 19.49 -19.22
N VAL A 222 10.05 19.06 -18.41
CA VAL A 222 8.63 19.49 -18.43
C VAL A 222 8.42 20.74 -17.60
#